data_cd7f5d78184b9e12acd0499cd549eefe
#
_entry.id   cd7f5d78184b9e12acd0499cd549eefe
#
_cell.length_a   1.000
_cell.length_b   1.000
_cell.length_c   1.000
_cell.angle_alpha   90.00
_cell.angle_beta   90.00
_cell.angle_gamma   90.00
#
_symmetry.space_group_name_H-M   'P 1'
#
loop_
_entity.id
_entity.type
_entity.pdbx_description
1 polymer ?
#
loop_
_entity_poly.entity_id
_entity_poly.type
_entity_poly.pdbx_seq_one_letter_code
_entity_poly.pdbx_strand_id
1 'polypeptide(L)'
;MRVAVTGGGGFLGSHLCEALLRRGDSVVCLDNFSTGDPANIAHLLSDPSFEFQPADVSLSVEVTGRVDAVAHLASPASPPDYLRQPLETLAVGSRGTENALRLALRHDARFILASTSEIYGDPLVHPQEEAYWGNVNSIGPRSVYDEAKRYAEAVSAAYRRTHGLSVGIARIFNTYGPRMRPHDGRVVSSFITQALTGEPLTIYGDGGQTRSFCFVDDLIRGLVALLDSSEMGPFNLGNPVERTVTELAEIVLAMTGSPSEVKHHPLPVDDPVRRRPVITRARDVLGWEPEIDITEGLRRTVAYFGARPDRLGTSAAAIRGGQSETVPLAAVKTTATAQQAIPSPSAAVTGVASATSPGLPASAG
;
A
#
# COMPACT_ATOMS: atom_id res chain seq x y z
N MET A 1 16.95 -14.73 3.27
CA MET A 1 17.27 -13.27 3.15
C MET A 1 16.87 -12.55 4.43
N ARG A 2 17.41 -11.34 4.65
CA ARG A 2 16.86 -10.41 5.65
C ARG A 2 16.13 -9.29 4.93
N VAL A 3 14.82 -9.18 5.14
CA VAL A 3 13.94 -8.28 4.38
C VAL A 3 13.38 -7.20 5.30
N ALA A 4 13.58 -5.92 4.95
CA ALA A 4 12.92 -4.80 5.61
C ALA A 4 11.56 -4.55 4.94
N VAL A 5 10.46 -4.63 5.70
CA VAL A 5 9.09 -4.43 5.21
C VAL A 5 8.52 -3.18 5.85
N THR A 6 8.40 -2.08 5.08
CA THR A 6 7.71 -0.88 5.56
C THR A 6 6.20 -1.03 5.38
N GLY A 7 5.43 -0.54 6.34
CA GLY A 7 3.98 -0.80 6.34
C GLY A 7 3.65 -2.24 6.72
N GLY A 8 4.57 -2.92 7.46
CA GLY A 8 4.44 -4.33 7.80
C GLY A 8 3.33 -4.65 8.79
N GLY A 9 2.83 -3.68 9.57
CA GLY A 9 1.66 -3.81 10.45
C GLY A 9 0.32 -3.61 9.72
N GLY A 10 0.35 -3.22 8.45
CA GLY A 10 -0.82 -3.06 7.60
C GLY A 10 -1.39 -4.38 7.07
N PHE A 11 -2.47 -4.29 6.28
CA PHE A 11 -3.14 -5.44 5.67
C PHE A 11 -2.16 -6.31 4.86
N LEU A 12 -1.63 -5.79 3.76
CA LEU A 12 -0.73 -6.54 2.88
C LEU A 12 0.62 -6.82 3.53
N GLY A 13 1.17 -5.83 4.27
CA GLY A 13 2.47 -5.94 4.89
C GLY A 13 2.56 -7.08 5.90
N SER A 14 1.52 -7.28 6.73
CA SER A 14 1.49 -8.36 7.72
C SER A 14 1.44 -9.76 7.09
N HIS A 15 0.71 -9.90 5.98
CA HIS A 15 0.71 -11.15 5.21
C HIS A 15 2.06 -11.40 4.54
N LEU A 16 2.72 -10.35 4.02
CA LEU A 16 4.06 -10.48 3.45
C LEU A 16 5.10 -10.86 4.51
N CYS A 17 5.09 -10.21 5.68
CA CYS A 17 5.97 -10.58 6.80
C CYS A 17 5.82 -12.07 7.16
N GLU A 18 4.59 -12.54 7.31
CA GLU A 18 4.30 -13.93 7.64
C GLU A 18 4.74 -14.90 6.53
N ALA A 19 4.55 -14.55 5.25
CA ALA A 19 4.98 -15.38 4.13
C ALA A 19 6.51 -15.50 4.04
N LEU A 20 7.23 -14.40 4.29
CA LEU A 20 8.69 -14.38 4.33
C LEU A 20 9.25 -15.25 5.48
N LEU A 21 8.68 -15.11 6.68
CA LEU A 21 9.06 -15.95 7.83
C LEU A 21 8.81 -17.43 7.57
N ARG A 22 7.64 -17.79 7.02
CA ARG A 22 7.34 -19.20 6.63
C ARG A 22 8.31 -19.74 5.60
N ARG A 23 8.89 -18.90 4.77
CA ARG A 23 9.93 -19.26 3.79
C ARG A 23 11.31 -19.42 4.43
N GLY A 24 11.50 -19.03 5.69
CA GLY A 24 12.77 -19.06 6.41
C GLY A 24 13.61 -17.80 6.27
N ASP A 25 13.03 -16.70 5.83
CA ASP A 25 13.68 -15.38 5.84
C ASP A 25 13.61 -14.73 7.21
N SER A 26 14.48 -13.74 7.46
CA SER A 26 14.34 -12.83 8.59
C SER A 26 13.66 -11.53 8.16
N VAL A 27 12.79 -10.99 8.98
CA VAL A 27 11.98 -9.81 8.67
C VAL A 27 12.20 -8.68 9.67
N VAL A 28 12.47 -7.48 9.17
CA VAL A 28 12.40 -6.24 9.95
C VAL A 28 11.13 -5.49 9.52
N CYS A 29 10.13 -5.51 10.36
CA CYS A 29 8.85 -4.85 10.16
C CYS A 29 8.91 -3.40 10.65
N LEU A 30 8.76 -2.42 9.74
CA LEU A 30 8.74 -0.99 10.07
C LEU A 30 7.31 -0.46 9.87
N ASP A 31 6.69 0.06 10.93
CA ASP A 31 5.34 0.63 10.89
C ASP A 31 5.13 1.63 12.03
N ASN A 32 4.32 2.66 11.82
CA ASN A 32 3.86 3.59 12.87
C ASN A 32 2.39 3.37 13.27
N PHE A 33 1.74 2.37 12.68
CA PHE A 33 0.33 2.03 12.87
C PHE A 33 -0.66 3.18 12.60
N SER A 34 -0.30 4.16 11.78
CA SER A 34 -1.23 5.24 11.41
C SER A 34 -2.50 4.71 10.72
N THR A 35 -2.37 3.63 9.98
CA THR A 35 -3.47 2.89 9.36
C THR A 35 -3.36 1.37 9.54
N GLY A 36 -2.26 0.88 10.09
CA GLY A 36 -2.04 -0.50 10.47
C GLY A 36 -2.72 -0.88 11.79
N ASP A 37 -2.62 -2.16 12.16
CA ASP A 37 -3.13 -2.70 13.43
C ASP A 37 -2.05 -3.60 14.05
N PRO A 38 -1.59 -3.30 15.29
CA PRO A 38 -0.63 -4.16 16.00
C PRO A 38 -1.04 -5.63 16.08
N ALA A 39 -2.34 -5.91 16.14
CA ALA A 39 -2.86 -7.27 16.17
C ALA A 39 -2.56 -8.08 14.90
N ASN A 40 -2.30 -7.40 13.77
CA ASN A 40 -1.93 -8.08 12.53
C ASN A 40 -0.57 -8.78 12.60
N ILE A 41 0.32 -8.33 13.48
CA ILE A 41 1.69 -8.88 13.64
C ILE A 41 1.91 -9.47 15.04
N ALA A 42 0.94 -9.41 15.94
CA ALA A 42 1.11 -9.87 17.33
C ALA A 42 1.60 -11.32 17.43
N HIS A 43 1.12 -12.19 16.56
CA HIS A 43 1.51 -13.62 16.50
C HIS A 43 2.94 -13.83 15.97
N LEU A 44 3.57 -12.83 15.35
CA LEU A 44 4.93 -12.90 14.83
C LEU A 44 5.97 -12.44 15.84
N LEU A 45 5.58 -11.71 16.89
CA LEU A 45 6.50 -11.09 17.86
C LEU A 45 7.34 -12.11 18.65
N SER A 46 6.90 -13.37 18.72
CA SER A 46 7.65 -14.46 19.39
C SER A 46 8.64 -15.18 18.47
N ASP A 47 8.60 -14.92 17.16
CA ASP A 47 9.51 -15.52 16.19
C ASP A 47 10.89 -14.84 16.30
N PRO A 48 11.99 -15.55 16.54
CA PRO A 48 13.33 -14.97 16.64
C PRO A 48 13.83 -14.34 15.33
N SER A 49 13.23 -14.69 14.20
CA SER A 49 13.53 -14.11 12.88
C SER A 49 12.69 -12.88 12.57
N PHE A 50 11.80 -12.45 13.47
CA PHE A 50 10.96 -11.26 13.29
C PHE A 50 11.38 -10.14 14.26
N GLU A 51 11.66 -8.97 13.69
CA GLU A 51 11.98 -7.76 14.44
C GLU A 51 10.94 -6.68 14.11
N PHE A 52 10.29 -6.08 15.11
CA PHE A 52 9.43 -4.92 14.93
C PHE A 52 10.15 -3.64 15.33
N GLN A 53 10.15 -2.63 14.45
CA GLN A 53 10.67 -1.30 14.70
C GLN A 53 9.57 -0.25 14.44
N PRO A 54 9.16 0.53 15.46
CA PRO A 54 8.28 1.68 15.25
C PRO A 54 8.98 2.71 14.35
N ALA A 55 8.39 3.04 13.20
CA ALA A 55 9.00 3.97 12.26
C ALA A 55 7.96 4.74 11.46
N ASP A 56 8.13 6.06 11.38
CA ASP A 56 7.50 6.89 10.37
C ASP A 56 8.44 7.03 9.18
N VAL A 57 8.11 6.34 8.09
CA VAL A 57 8.95 6.30 6.89
C VAL A 57 9.15 7.67 6.24
N SER A 58 8.22 8.61 6.46
CA SER A 58 8.35 9.98 5.94
C SER A 58 9.42 10.81 6.66
N LEU A 59 9.82 10.37 7.86
CA LEU A 59 10.91 10.99 8.65
C LEU A 59 12.23 10.30 8.36
N SER A 60 12.31 8.98 8.60
CA SER A 60 13.51 8.19 8.34
C SER A 60 13.19 6.70 8.17
N VAL A 61 14.08 5.97 7.50
CA VAL A 61 14.07 4.50 7.43
C VAL A 61 15.49 4.02 7.73
N GLU A 62 15.69 3.55 8.96
CA GLU A 62 16.98 3.05 9.44
C GLU A 62 16.84 1.62 9.94
N VAL A 63 17.73 0.76 9.52
CA VAL A 63 17.79 -0.65 9.96
C VAL A 63 19.23 -0.99 10.31
N THR A 64 19.43 -1.52 11.53
CA THR A 64 20.76 -1.96 11.97
C THR A 64 21.11 -3.30 11.31
N GLY A 65 22.35 -3.42 10.83
CA GLY A 65 22.85 -4.61 10.13
C GLY A 65 22.40 -4.66 8.67
N ARG A 66 22.92 -5.62 7.93
CA ARG A 66 22.66 -5.77 6.49
C ARG A 66 21.20 -6.18 6.23
N VAL A 67 20.60 -5.64 5.19
CA VAL A 67 19.35 -6.11 4.59
C VAL A 67 19.62 -6.51 3.14
N ASP A 68 18.97 -7.58 2.69
CA ASP A 68 19.10 -8.11 1.33
C ASP A 68 18.00 -7.54 0.42
N ALA A 69 16.87 -7.14 1.02
CA ALA A 69 15.77 -6.51 0.29
C ALA A 69 14.97 -5.52 1.15
N VAL A 70 14.34 -4.54 0.50
CA VAL A 70 13.40 -3.58 1.08
C VAL A 70 12.07 -3.68 0.32
N ALA A 71 11.02 -4.13 1.00
CA ALA A 71 9.65 -4.12 0.48
C ALA A 71 8.92 -2.89 1.03
N HIS A 72 8.66 -1.91 0.16
CA HIS A 72 8.03 -0.64 0.55
C HIS A 72 6.52 -0.69 0.30
N LEU A 73 5.75 -1.00 1.37
CA LEU A 73 4.30 -1.08 1.37
C LEU A 73 3.63 0.04 2.19
N ALA A 74 4.41 0.82 2.94
CA ALA A 74 3.88 1.91 3.76
C ALA A 74 3.13 2.95 2.89
N SER A 75 1.85 3.09 3.15
CA SER A 75 0.98 4.12 2.54
C SER A 75 -0.41 4.08 3.17
N PRO A 76 -1.07 5.21 3.48
CA PRO A 76 -2.52 5.26 3.62
C PRO A 76 -3.14 4.90 2.27
N ALA A 77 -3.79 3.74 2.16
CA ALA A 77 -4.20 3.18 0.86
C ALA A 77 -5.72 3.06 0.70
N SER A 78 -6.50 3.36 1.74
CA SER A 78 -7.95 3.37 1.66
C SER A 78 -8.49 4.79 1.44
N PRO A 79 -9.59 4.98 0.68
CA PRO A 79 -10.15 6.31 0.44
C PRO A 79 -10.42 7.13 1.71
N PRO A 80 -11.04 6.59 2.77
CA PRO A 80 -11.23 7.33 4.02
C PRO A 80 -9.91 7.79 4.67
N ASP A 81 -8.84 6.98 4.57
CA ASP A 81 -7.57 7.30 5.20
C ASP A 81 -6.81 8.40 4.46
N TYR A 82 -6.60 8.25 3.14
CA TYR A 82 -5.83 9.24 2.40
C TYR A 82 -6.58 10.58 2.26
N LEU A 83 -7.91 10.57 2.30
CA LEU A 83 -8.71 11.81 2.34
C LEU A 83 -8.62 12.51 3.71
N ARG A 84 -8.50 11.74 4.80
CA ARG A 84 -8.34 12.29 6.16
C ARG A 84 -6.92 12.78 6.42
N GLN A 85 -5.91 12.18 5.78
CA GLN A 85 -4.48 12.44 5.98
C GLN A 85 -3.79 12.77 4.64
N PRO A 86 -4.24 13.83 3.92
CA PRO A 86 -3.78 14.09 2.55
C PRO A 86 -2.29 14.46 2.48
N LEU A 87 -1.79 15.27 3.41
CA LEU A 87 -0.40 15.71 3.42
C LEU A 87 0.54 14.60 3.87
N GLU A 88 0.13 13.79 4.84
CA GLU A 88 0.85 12.61 5.31
C GLU A 88 0.95 11.56 4.19
N THR A 89 -0.13 11.36 3.43
CA THR A 89 -0.14 10.45 2.27
C THR A 89 0.87 10.87 1.22
N LEU A 90 0.91 12.15 0.87
CA LEU A 90 1.91 12.71 -0.05
C LEU A 90 3.33 12.59 0.53
N ALA A 91 3.51 12.85 1.82
CA ALA A 91 4.82 12.73 2.49
C ALA A 91 5.34 11.28 2.48
N VAL A 92 4.48 10.30 2.76
CA VAL A 92 4.85 8.88 2.70
C VAL A 92 5.17 8.45 1.27
N GLY A 93 4.35 8.84 0.29
CA GLY A 93 4.59 8.52 -1.12
C GLY A 93 5.82 9.18 -1.72
N SER A 94 6.25 10.33 -1.22
CA SER A 94 7.45 11.07 -1.67
C SER A 94 8.67 10.76 -0.77
N ARG A 95 8.82 11.49 0.33
CA ARG A 95 9.96 11.34 1.24
C ARG A 95 10.10 9.93 1.80
N GLY A 96 8.97 9.28 2.12
CA GLY A 96 8.97 7.90 2.61
C GLY A 96 9.55 6.93 1.59
N THR A 97 9.16 7.05 0.32
CA THR A 97 9.73 6.25 -0.77
C THR A 97 11.21 6.53 -0.95
N GLU A 98 11.64 7.81 -0.93
CA GLU A 98 13.06 8.16 -1.04
C GLU A 98 13.89 7.61 0.13
N ASN A 99 13.39 7.67 1.36
CA ASN A 99 14.06 7.12 2.54
C ASN A 99 14.24 5.60 2.43
N ALA A 100 13.20 4.90 1.95
CA ALA A 100 13.26 3.45 1.71
C ALA A 100 14.23 3.10 0.57
N LEU A 101 14.27 3.88 -0.52
CA LEU A 101 15.24 3.73 -1.61
C LEU A 101 16.68 3.97 -1.14
N ARG A 102 16.90 4.97 -0.28
CA ARG A 102 18.22 5.23 0.31
C ARG A 102 18.68 4.08 1.21
N LEU A 103 17.76 3.47 1.98
CA LEU A 103 18.07 2.25 2.73
C LEU A 103 18.51 1.14 1.77
N ALA A 104 17.74 0.86 0.72
CA ALA A 104 18.08 -0.17 -0.24
C ALA A 104 19.43 0.09 -0.91
N LEU A 105 19.70 1.34 -1.31
CA LEU A 105 20.96 1.73 -1.95
C LEU A 105 22.15 1.55 -1.02
N ARG A 106 22.06 1.92 0.28
CA ARG A 106 23.15 1.75 1.26
C ARG A 106 23.54 0.28 1.46
N HIS A 107 22.60 -0.63 1.29
CA HIS A 107 22.82 -2.08 1.50
C HIS A 107 23.03 -2.87 0.21
N ASP A 108 22.98 -2.21 -0.96
CA ASP A 108 22.91 -2.88 -2.28
C ASP A 108 21.78 -3.92 -2.31
N ALA A 109 20.64 -3.55 -1.72
CA ALA A 109 19.49 -4.41 -1.50
C ALA A 109 18.48 -4.31 -2.64
N ARG A 110 17.77 -5.40 -2.94
CA ARG A 110 16.61 -5.40 -3.84
C ARG A 110 15.52 -4.48 -3.27
N PHE A 111 14.96 -3.57 -4.07
CA PHE A 111 13.85 -2.70 -3.68
C PHE A 111 12.56 -3.11 -4.39
N ILE A 112 11.49 -3.34 -3.62
CA ILE A 112 10.16 -3.63 -4.16
C ILE A 112 9.20 -2.51 -3.76
N LEU A 113 8.60 -1.88 -4.76
CA LEU A 113 7.56 -0.86 -4.58
C LEU A 113 6.17 -1.49 -4.70
N ALA A 114 5.36 -1.40 -3.65
CA ALA A 114 3.92 -1.60 -3.74
C ALA A 114 3.27 -0.35 -4.35
N SER A 115 3.18 -0.32 -5.69
CA SER A 115 2.39 0.62 -6.45
C SER A 115 0.93 0.16 -6.50
N THR A 116 0.11 0.76 -7.33
CA THR A 116 -1.34 0.54 -7.34
C THR A 116 -1.92 0.68 -8.74
N SER A 117 -3.09 0.09 -8.98
CA SER A 117 -3.91 0.36 -10.17
C SER A 117 -4.46 1.79 -10.22
N GLU A 118 -4.43 2.53 -9.10
CA GLU A 118 -4.87 3.93 -9.07
C GLU A 118 -4.00 4.86 -9.93
N ILE A 119 -2.77 4.46 -10.27
CA ILE A 119 -1.91 5.21 -11.20
C ILE A 119 -2.51 5.31 -12.62
N TYR A 120 -3.48 4.47 -12.94
CA TYR A 120 -4.23 4.51 -14.19
C TYR A 120 -5.38 5.52 -14.18
N GLY A 121 -5.78 6.03 -13.01
CA GLY A 121 -6.89 6.98 -12.84
C GLY A 121 -8.24 6.40 -13.25
N ASP A 122 -9.04 7.22 -13.93
CA ASP A 122 -10.24 6.76 -14.67
C ASP A 122 -9.82 6.34 -16.08
N PRO A 123 -9.56 5.03 -16.32
CA PRO A 123 -8.82 4.60 -17.49
C PRO A 123 -9.65 4.66 -18.76
N LEU A 124 -9.06 5.23 -19.81
CA LEU A 124 -9.62 5.22 -21.18
C LEU A 124 -9.32 3.91 -21.93
N VAL A 125 -8.42 3.08 -21.39
CA VAL A 125 -8.04 1.76 -21.94
C VAL A 125 -8.53 0.67 -20.99
N HIS A 126 -9.24 -0.33 -21.53
CA HIS A 126 -9.80 -1.44 -20.77
C HIS A 126 -9.65 -2.76 -21.54
N PRO A 127 -9.12 -3.83 -20.93
CA PRO A 127 -8.47 -3.88 -19.60
C PRO A 127 -7.14 -3.11 -19.58
N GLN A 128 -6.63 -2.74 -18.37
CA GLN A 128 -5.42 -1.95 -18.21
C GLN A 128 -4.18 -2.82 -18.38
N GLU A 129 -3.31 -2.41 -19.32
CA GLU A 129 -1.97 -2.97 -19.53
C GLU A 129 -0.90 -2.06 -18.94
N GLU A 130 0.29 -2.59 -18.65
CA GLU A 130 1.37 -1.82 -18.01
C GLU A 130 1.94 -0.70 -18.89
N ALA A 131 1.78 -0.78 -20.19
CA ALA A 131 2.18 0.26 -21.15
C ALA A 131 1.25 1.49 -21.13
N TYR A 132 0.05 1.38 -20.57
CA TYR A 132 -0.88 2.50 -20.48
C TYR A 132 -0.45 3.49 -19.39
N TRP A 133 -0.33 4.78 -19.74
CA TRP A 133 0.19 5.83 -18.86
C TRP A 133 -0.83 6.37 -17.85
N GLY A 134 -2.10 6.08 -18.06
CA GLY A 134 -3.18 6.49 -17.17
C GLY A 134 -3.87 7.79 -17.61
N ASN A 135 -4.99 8.08 -16.91
CA ASN A 135 -5.81 9.29 -17.04
C ASN A 135 -6.18 9.74 -15.62
N VAL A 136 -5.25 10.46 -14.98
CA VAL A 136 -5.35 10.88 -13.56
C VAL A 136 -5.73 12.35 -13.47
N ASN A 137 -6.72 12.66 -12.61
CA ASN A 137 -7.03 14.03 -12.19
C ASN A 137 -6.01 14.47 -11.12
N SER A 138 -4.98 15.22 -11.52
CA SER A 138 -3.85 15.58 -10.65
C SER A 138 -4.19 16.57 -9.51
N ILE A 139 -5.38 17.19 -9.53
CA ILE A 139 -5.86 18.14 -8.51
C ILE A 139 -7.16 17.70 -7.83
N GLY A 140 -7.75 16.58 -8.26
CA GLY A 140 -8.95 16.03 -7.66
C GLY A 140 -8.67 15.46 -6.24
N PRO A 141 -9.72 15.11 -5.48
CA PRO A 141 -9.57 14.65 -4.10
C PRO A 141 -8.74 13.34 -3.98
N ARG A 142 -8.73 12.50 -5.02
CA ARG A 142 -7.96 11.25 -5.06
C ARG A 142 -6.49 11.47 -5.41
N SER A 143 -6.13 12.64 -5.97
CA SER A 143 -4.76 12.95 -6.45
C SER A 143 -3.69 12.75 -5.38
N VAL A 144 -4.02 12.96 -4.10
CA VAL A 144 -3.06 12.79 -2.99
C VAL A 144 -2.51 11.37 -2.89
N TYR A 145 -3.29 10.37 -3.28
CA TYR A 145 -2.84 8.98 -3.33
C TYR A 145 -2.30 8.61 -4.71
N ASP A 146 -3.03 8.98 -5.77
CA ASP A 146 -2.70 8.61 -7.14
C ASP A 146 -1.34 9.20 -7.56
N GLU A 147 -1.12 10.50 -7.33
CA GLU A 147 0.15 11.16 -7.65
C GLU A 147 1.27 10.78 -6.69
N ALA A 148 0.98 10.48 -5.41
CA ALA A 148 1.98 9.93 -4.51
C ALA A 148 2.56 8.60 -5.03
N LYS A 149 1.70 7.72 -5.57
CA LYS A 149 2.14 6.44 -6.15
C LYS A 149 2.82 6.62 -7.51
N ARG A 150 2.35 7.54 -8.35
CA ARG A 150 3.01 7.89 -9.63
C ARG A 150 4.40 8.47 -9.39
N TYR A 151 4.55 9.36 -8.41
CA TYR A 151 5.86 9.86 -7.97
C TYR A 151 6.78 8.72 -7.49
N ALA A 152 6.24 7.81 -6.65
CA ALA A 152 7.01 6.68 -6.14
C ALA A 152 7.53 5.77 -7.27
N GLU A 153 6.75 5.49 -8.33
CA GLU A 153 7.23 4.79 -9.52
C GLU A 153 8.34 5.58 -10.24
N ALA A 154 8.13 6.88 -10.44
CA ALA A 154 9.07 7.74 -11.15
C ALA A 154 10.42 7.84 -10.43
N VAL A 155 10.43 8.08 -9.11
CA VAL A 155 11.66 8.16 -8.32
C VAL A 155 12.37 6.81 -8.22
N SER A 156 11.64 5.71 -8.08
CA SER A 156 12.21 4.35 -8.10
C SER A 156 12.92 4.04 -9.44
N ALA A 157 12.28 4.39 -10.56
CA ALA A 157 12.89 4.26 -11.88
C ALA A 157 14.12 5.17 -12.05
N ALA A 158 14.13 6.37 -11.46
CA ALA A 158 15.28 7.26 -11.46
C ALA A 158 16.46 6.67 -10.67
N TYR A 159 16.23 6.12 -9.47
CA TYR A 159 17.25 5.43 -8.68
C TYR A 159 17.88 4.26 -9.45
N ARG A 160 17.08 3.46 -10.15
CA ARG A 160 17.59 2.40 -11.02
C ARG A 160 18.51 2.97 -12.12
N ARG A 161 18.06 4.01 -12.83
CA ARG A 161 18.85 4.59 -13.93
C ARG A 161 20.14 5.26 -13.46
N THR A 162 20.10 5.94 -12.31
CA THR A 162 21.22 6.76 -11.80
C THR A 162 22.21 5.93 -11.00
N HIS A 163 21.73 4.98 -10.21
CA HIS A 163 22.55 4.26 -9.24
C HIS A 163 22.66 2.75 -9.52
N GLY A 164 21.98 2.25 -10.57
CA GLY A 164 21.94 0.80 -10.84
C GLY A 164 21.14 -0.02 -9.84
N LEU A 165 20.37 0.64 -8.93
CA LEU A 165 19.63 -0.05 -7.89
C LEU A 165 18.68 -1.10 -8.48
N SER A 166 18.67 -2.30 -7.91
CA SER A 166 17.73 -3.36 -8.29
C SER A 166 16.34 -3.02 -7.78
N VAL A 167 15.43 -2.64 -8.68
CA VAL A 167 14.06 -2.19 -8.37
C VAL A 167 13.04 -3.14 -8.98
N GLY A 168 11.99 -3.46 -8.24
CA GLY A 168 10.77 -4.11 -8.73
C GLY A 168 9.53 -3.27 -8.42
N ILE A 169 8.60 -3.13 -9.35
CA ILE A 169 7.37 -2.34 -9.20
C ILE A 169 6.15 -3.25 -9.39
N ALA A 170 5.30 -3.35 -8.37
CA ALA A 170 4.03 -4.07 -8.40
C ALA A 170 2.86 -3.07 -8.45
N ARG A 171 2.09 -3.04 -9.53
CA ARG A 171 0.82 -2.31 -9.62
C ARG A 171 -0.31 -3.21 -9.11
N ILE A 172 -0.64 -3.03 -7.84
CA ILE A 172 -1.59 -3.85 -7.12
C ILE A 172 -3.01 -3.41 -7.47
N PHE A 173 -3.84 -4.36 -7.93
CA PHE A 173 -5.26 -4.17 -8.13
C PHE A 173 -6.05 -4.51 -6.86
N ASN A 174 -7.38 -4.28 -6.87
CA ASN A 174 -8.21 -4.46 -5.69
C ASN A 174 -7.97 -5.81 -5.02
N THR A 175 -7.39 -5.76 -3.84
CA THR A 175 -7.06 -6.94 -3.05
C THR A 175 -7.91 -6.98 -1.80
N TYR A 176 -8.37 -8.17 -1.42
CA TYR A 176 -9.19 -8.39 -0.23
C TYR A 176 -8.73 -9.63 0.53
N GLY A 177 -9.14 -9.74 1.80
CA GLY A 177 -8.81 -10.90 2.63
C GLY A 177 -8.85 -10.62 4.13
N PRO A 178 -8.46 -11.61 4.94
CA PRO A 178 -8.23 -11.45 6.37
C PRO A 178 -7.31 -10.27 6.68
N ARG A 179 -7.44 -9.66 7.86
CA ARG A 179 -6.68 -8.49 8.34
C ARG A 179 -6.98 -7.17 7.62
N MET A 180 -7.92 -7.14 6.65
CA MET A 180 -8.51 -5.86 6.27
C MET A 180 -9.26 -5.26 7.48
N ARG A 181 -9.28 -3.94 7.57
CA ARG A 181 -10.09 -3.27 8.58
C ARG A 181 -11.58 -3.32 8.16
N PRO A 182 -12.51 -3.59 9.09
CA PRO A 182 -13.94 -3.63 8.78
C PRO A 182 -14.46 -2.34 8.12
N HIS A 183 -13.96 -1.19 8.56
CA HIS A 183 -14.37 0.14 8.11
C HIS A 183 -13.29 0.85 7.26
N ASP A 184 -12.56 0.12 6.41
CA ASP A 184 -11.55 0.74 5.55
C ASP A 184 -12.15 1.39 4.29
N GLY A 185 -13.48 1.32 4.10
CA GLY A 185 -14.20 1.96 3.02
C GLY A 185 -14.14 1.24 1.67
N ARG A 186 -13.44 0.11 1.57
CA ARG A 186 -13.43 -0.72 0.35
C ARG A 186 -14.65 -1.65 0.33
N VAL A 187 -15.17 -1.91 -0.86
CA VAL A 187 -16.47 -2.57 -1.04
C VAL A 187 -16.58 -3.95 -0.37
N VAL A 188 -15.51 -4.78 -0.45
CA VAL A 188 -15.54 -6.14 0.12
C VAL A 188 -15.66 -6.11 1.64
N SER A 189 -14.80 -5.34 2.33
CA SER A 189 -14.84 -5.21 3.80
C SER A 189 -16.15 -4.55 4.26
N SER A 190 -16.63 -3.53 3.55
CA SER A 190 -17.89 -2.85 3.86
C SER A 190 -19.08 -3.81 3.76
N PHE A 191 -19.22 -4.55 2.67
CA PHE A 191 -20.33 -5.48 2.50
C PHE A 191 -20.32 -6.61 3.52
N ILE A 192 -19.16 -7.20 3.79
CA ILE A 192 -19.04 -8.25 4.81
C ILE A 192 -19.40 -7.71 6.19
N THR A 193 -18.89 -6.52 6.56
CA THR A 193 -19.19 -5.91 7.86
C THR A 193 -20.68 -5.62 7.97
N GLN A 194 -21.28 -4.96 6.98
CA GLN A 194 -22.70 -4.62 6.96
C GLN A 194 -23.59 -5.87 7.03
N ALA A 195 -23.27 -6.91 6.24
CA ALA A 195 -24.02 -8.15 6.27
C ALA A 195 -23.95 -8.85 7.64
N LEU A 196 -22.78 -8.88 8.27
CA LEU A 196 -22.59 -9.52 9.60
C LEU A 196 -23.20 -8.72 10.76
N THR A 197 -23.33 -7.39 10.62
CA THR A 197 -23.96 -6.53 11.62
C THR A 197 -25.47 -6.30 11.40
N GLY A 198 -26.03 -6.83 10.30
CA GLY A 198 -27.43 -6.63 9.91
C GLY A 198 -27.72 -5.22 9.40
N GLU A 199 -26.68 -4.45 9.05
CA GLU A 199 -26.84 -3.14 8.41
C GLU A 199 -27.10 -3.31 6.92
N PRO A 200 -27.81 -2.37 6.25
CA PRO A 200 -28.00 -2.38 4.80
C PRO A 200 -26.68 -2.32 4.05
N LEU A 201 -26.54 -3.13 2.97
CA LEU A 201 -25.38 -3.05 2.08
C LEU A 201 -25.44 -1.78 1.25
N THR A 202 -24.38 -0.99 1.29
CA THR A 202 -24.29 0.32 0.61
C THR A 202 -23.67 0.17 -0.77
N ILE A 203 -24.49 0.29 -1.84
CA ILE A 203 -23.99 0.36 -3.23
C ILE A 203 -23.98 1.82 -3.69
N TYR A 204 -22.86 2.29 -4.18
CA TYR A 204 -22.75 3.59 -4.82
C TYR A 204 -23.07 3.46 -6.31
N GLY A 205 -23.94 4.35 -6.85
CA GLY A 205 -24.46 4.22 -8.21
C GLY A 205 -25.52 3.14 -8.35
N ASP A 206 -25.64 2.60 -9.56
CA ASP A 206 -26.58 1.53 -9.90
C ASP A 206 -26.06 0.11 -9.60
N GLY A 207 -24.77 -0.01 -9.21
CA GLY A 207 -24.10 -1.29 -8.93
C GLY A 207 -23.60 -2.02 -10.18
N GLY A 208 -23.79 -1.45 -11.37
CA GLY A 208 -23.32 -2.03 -12.64
C GLY A 208 -21.82 -1.81 -12.90
N GLN A 209 -21.16 -0.94 -12.14
CA GLN A 209 -19.70 -0.76 -12.25
C GLN A 209 -18.97 -2.06 -11.91
N THR A 210 -17.94 -2.38 -12.70
CA THR A 210 -17.18 -3.61 -12.54
C THR A 210 -15.87 -3.41 -11.81
N ARG A 211 -15.50 -4.42 -11.03
CA ARG A 211 -14.19 -4.52 -10.35
C ARG A 211 -13.68 -5.94 -10.47
N SER A 212 -12.37 -6.08 -10.44
CA SER A 212 -11.72 -7.38 -10.30
C SER A 212 -11.08 -7.50 -8.93
N PHE A 213 -11.31 -8.63 -8.25
CA PHE A 213 -10.91 -8.81 -6.85
C PHE A 213 -9.89 -9.94 -6.73
N CYS A 214 -8.70 -9.63 -6.23
CA CYS A 214 -7.64 -10.59 -5.97
C CYS A 214 -7.60 -10.97 -4.50
N PHE A 215 -7.56 -12.24 -4.18
CA PHE A 215 -7.39 -12.68 -2.81
C PHE A 215 -5.96 -12.40 -2.32
N VAL A 216 -5.80 -12.06 -1.04
CA VAL A 216 -4.52 -11.61 -0.48
C VAL A 216 -3.40 -12.62 -0.64
N ASP A 217 -3.65 -13.93 -0.49
CA ASP A 217 -2.62 -14.96 -0.61
C ASP A 217 -2.03 -15.00 -2.03
N ASP A 218 -2.88 -14.82 -3.06
CA ASP A 218 -2.43 -14.71 -4.46
C ASP A 218 -1.56 -13.49 -4.67
N LEU A 219 -1.98 -12.34 -4.14
CA LEU A 219 -1.18 -11.13 -4.23
C LEU A 219 0.19 -11.28 -3.56
N ILE A 220 0.23 -11.87 -2.36
CA ILE A 220 1.49 -12.09 -1.64
C ILE A 220 2.41 -13.02 -2.43
N ARG A 221 1.89 -14.10 -3.07
CA ARG A 221 2.68 -14.93 -3.98
C ARG A 221 3.30 -14.09 -5.12
N GLY A 222 2.54 -13.16 -5.70
CA GLY A 222 3.03 -12.26 -6.74
C GLY A 222 4.12 -11.30 -6.25
N LEU A 223 3.96 -10.74 -5.05
CA LEU A 223 4.99 -9.89 -4.44
C LEU A 223 6.28 -10.67 -4.14
N VAL A 224 6.16 -11.89 -3.66
CA VAL A 224 7.31 -12.78 -3.40
C VAL A 224 7.98 -13.17 -4.72
N ALA A 225 7.24 -13.53 -5.76
CA ALA A 225 7.81 -13.82 -7.08
C ALA A 225 8.57 -12.61 -7.66
N LEU A 226 8.02 -11.39 -7.50
CA LEU A 226 8.72 -10.17 -7.91
C LEU A 226 9.97 -9.89 -7.07
N LEU A 227 9.92 -10.16 -5.77
CA LEU A 227 11.06 -10.02 -4.86
C LEU A 227 12.23 -10.92 -5.28
N ASP A 228 11.93 -12.16 -5.68
CA ASP A 228 12.92 -13.17 -6.07
C ASP A 228 13.45 -12.97 -7.51
N SER A 229 12.79 -12.14 -8.30
CA SER A 229 13.19 -11.83 -9.67
C SER A 229 14.19 -10.66 -9.73
N SER A 230 14.91 -10.51 -10.86
CA SER A 230 15.70 -9.31 -11.16
C SER A 230 14.92 -8.27 -11.96
N GLU A 231 13.66 -8.55 -12.26
CA GLU A 231 12.86 -7.75 -13.17
C GLU A 231 12.37 -6.46 -12.51
N MET A 232 12.36 -5.38 -13.29
CA MET A 232 11.84 -4.10 -12.81
C MET A 232 10.31 -4.06 -12.85
N GLY A 233 9.71 -4.58 -13.87
CA GLY A 233 8.29 -4.31 -14.16
C GLY A 233 8.09 -2.95 -14.86
N PRO A 234 6.98 -2.23 -14.62
CA PRO A 234 5.94 -2.62 -13.65
C PRO A 234 5.22 -3.92 -14.01
N PHE A 235 4.65 -4.57 -12.99
CA PHE A 235 3.79 -5.74 -13.16
C PHE A 235 2.42 -5.49 -12.56
N ASN A 236 1.37 -5.69 -13.33
CA ASN A 236 0.01 -5.72 -12.81
C ASN A 236 -0.19 -7.01 -11.99
N LEU A 237 -0.47 -6.86 -10.71
CA LEU A 237 -0.83 -7.95 -9.82
C LEU A 237 -2.29 -7.81 -9.41
N GLY A 238 -3.13 -8.72 -9.89
CA GLY A 238 -4.57 -8.71 -9.64
C GLY A 238 -5.28 -9.86 -10.36
N ASN A 239 -6.56 -10.05 -10.09
CA ASN A 239 -7.37 -11.07 -10.76
C ASN A 239 -8.01 -10.47 -12.02
N PRO A 240 -7.90 -11.08 -13.23
CA PRO A 240 -8.49 -10.54 -14.44
C PRO A 240 -10.02 -10.82 -14.58
N VAL A 241 -10.63 -11.55 -13.64
CA VAL A 241 -12.08 -11.82 -13.68
C VAL A 241 -12.84 -10.65 -13.07
N GLU A 242 -13.66 -9.98 -13.89
CA GLU A 242 -14.52 -8.88 -13.44
C GLU A 242 -15.83 -9.40 -12.81
N ARG A 243 -16.30 -8.64 -11.84
CA ARG A 243 -17.60 -8.76 -11.22
C ARG A 243 -18.25 -7.39 -11.08
N THR A 244 -19.55 -7.32 -11.22
CA THR A 244 -20.30 -6.13 -10.85
C THR A 244 -20.35 -6.00 -9.32
N VAL A 245 -20.55 -4.76 -8.84
CA VAL A 245 -20.73 -4.53 -7.40
C VAL A 245 -22.00 -5.20 -6.89
N THR A 246 -23.04 -5.29 -7.72
CA THR A 246 -24.29 -6.02 -7.41
C THR A 246 -24.03 -7.51 -7.23
N GLU A 247 -23.33 -8.18 -8.18
CA GLU A 247 -22.96 -9.59 -8.03
C GLU A 247 -22.17 -9.87 -6.75
N LEU A 248 -21.25 -8.97 -6.38
CA LEU A 248 -20.51 -9.11 -5.14
C LEU A 248 -21.43 -9.03 -3.91
N ALA A 249 -22.38 -8.09 -3.89
CA ALA A 249 -23.36 -7.96 -2.81
C ALA A 249 -24.21 -9.24 -2.66
N GLU A 250 -24.69 -9.78 -3.76
CA GLU A 250 -25.47 -11.03 -3.79
C GLU A 250 -24.68 -12.21 -3.21
N ILE A 251 -23.40 -12.36 -3.62
CA ILE A 251 -22.52 -13.42 -3.09
C ILE A 251 -22.32 -13.26 -1.59
N VAL A 252 -22.07 -12.04 -1.10
CA VAL A 252 -21.86 -11.79 0.34
C VAL A 252 -23.12 -12.07 1.14
N LEU A 253 -24.30 -11.62 0.68
CA LEU A 253 -25.58 -11.89 1.35
C LEU A 253 -25.87 -13.39 1.40
N ALA A 254 -25.71 -14.10 0.30
CA ALA A 254 -25.91 -15.55 0.25
C ALA A 254 -24.95 -16.29 1.18
N MET A 255 -23.69 -15.87 1.24
CA MET A 255 -22.64 -16.52 2.06
C MET A 255 -22.83 -16.29 3.55
N THR A 256 -23.30 -15.10 3.93
CA THR A 256 -23.54 -14.73 5.34
C THR A 256 -24.93 -15.17 5.84
N GLY A 257 -25.86 -15.49 4.93
CA GLY A 257 -27.27 -15.72 5.27
C GLY A 257 -27.96 -14.46 5.81
N SER A 258 -27.37 -13.27 5.55
CA SER A 258 -27.89 -12.01 6.08
C SER A 258 -29.18 -11.59 5.39
N PRO A 259 -30.21 -11.13 6.13
CA PRO A 259 -31.44 -10.55 5.59
C PRO A 259 -31.26 -9.06 5.23
N SER A 260 -30.05 -8.51 5.25
CA SER A 260 -29.80 -7.10 5.01
C SER A 260 -30.26 -6.65 3.62
N GLU A 261 -30.90 -5.50 3.57
CA GLU A 261 -31.32 -4.87 2.31
C GLU A 261 -30.10 -4.23 1.60
N VAL A 262 -30.24 -4.02 0.30
CA VAL A 262 -29.29 -3.21 -0.50
C VAL A 262 -29.84 -1.79 -0.61
N LYS A 263 -28.97 -0.78 -0.31
CA LYS A 263 -29.29 0.65 -0.46
C LYS A 263 -28.33 1.32 -1.45
N HIS A 264 -28.89 2.09 -2.37
CA HIS A 264 -28.13 2.84 -3.38
C HIS A 264 -27.85 4.26 -2.91
N HIS A 265 -26.64 4.75 -3.16
CA HIS A 265 -26.17 6.10 -2.87
C HIS A 265 -25.52 6.72 -4.11
N PRO A 266 -25.44 8.06 -4.22
CA PRO A 266 -24.73 8.72 -5.31
C PRO A 266 -23.28 8.26 -5.42
N LEU A 267 -22.76 8.14 -6.66
CA LEU A 267 -21.34 7.82 -6.89
C LEU A 267 -20.43 8.90 -6.30
N PRO A 268 -19.31 8.54 -5.66
CA PRO A 268 -18.26 9.46 -5.29
C PRO A 268 -17.64 10.13 -6.52
N VAL A 269 -17.09 11.34 -6.33
CA VAL A 269 -16.35 12.07 -7.37
C VAL A 269 -15.08 11.30 -7.72
N ASP A 270 -14.74 11.22 -9.01
CA ASP A 270 -13.55 10.56 -9.56
C ASP A 270 -13.46 9.05 -9.27
N ASP A 271 -14.58 8.36 -8.94
CA ASP A 271 -14.55 6.90 -8.78
C ASP A 271 -14.51 6.21 -10.16
N PRO A 272 -13.49 5.39 -10.47
CA PRO A 272 -13.35 4.77 -11.79
C PRO A 272 -14.53 3.86 -12.12
N VAL A 273 -15.00 3.91 -13.37
CA VAL A 273 -16.13 3.06 -13.82
C VAL A 273 -15.70 1.59 -13.96
N ARG A 274 -14.48 1.33 -14.48
CA ARG A 274 -13.98 -0.02 -14.78
C ARG A 274 -12.52 -0.15 -14.36
N ARG A 275 -12.19 -1.30 -13.73
CA ARG A 275 -10.80 -1.61 -13.36
C ARG A 275 -10.52 -3.10 -13.44
N ARG A 276 -9.70 -3.49 -14.44
CA ARG A 276 -9.34 -4.87 -14.71
C ARG A 276 -7.90 -4.96 -15.20
N PRO A 277 -7.02 -5.78 -14.58
CA PRO A 277 -5.65 -5.93 -15.04
C PRO A 277 -5.54 -6.79 -16.31
N VAL A 278 -4.62 -6.45 -17.21
CA VAL A 278 -3.93 -7.43 -18.04
C VAL A 278 -2.78 -7.98 -17.21
N ILE A 279 -2.71 -9.30 -17.03
CA ILE A 279 -1.67 -9.97 -16.21
C ILE A 279 -0.69 -10.80 -17.03
N THR A 280 -0.73 -10.68 -18.35
CA THR A 280 0.12 -11.47 -19.28
C THR A 280 1.59 -11.35 -18.90
N ARG A 281 2.06 -10.15 -18.58
CA ARG A 281 3.45 -9.93 -18.19
C ARG A 281 3.82 -10.62 -16.87
N ALA A 282 2.96 -10.56 -15.87
CA ALA A 282 3.18 -11.25 -14.59
C ALA A 282 3.22 -12.78 -14.78
N ARG A 283 2.33 -13.32 -15.61
CA ARG A 283 2.31 -14.74 -15.93
C ARG A 283 3.56 -15.18 -16.69
N ASP A 284 3.92 -14.47 -17.78
CA ASP A 284 4.96 -14.91 -18.68
C ASP A 284 6.38 -14.70 -18.11
N VAL A 285 6.56 -13.67 -17.26
CA VAL A 285 7.87 -13.28 -16.72
C VAL A 285 8.08 -13.77 -15.27
N LEU A 286 7.04 -13.67 -14.41
CA LEU A 286 7.14 -14.07 -13.01
C LEU A 286 6.57 -15.47 -12.76
N GLY A 287 5.94 -16.12 -13.75
CA GLY A 287 5.24 -17.38 -13.57
C GLY A 287 4.06 -17.28 -12.61
N TRP A 288 3.45 -16.09 -12.50
CA TRP A 288 2.41 -15.81 -11.52
C TRP A 288 1.05 -15.56 -12.16
N GLU A 289 0.04 -16.20 -11.60
CA GLU A 289 -1.38 -15.92 -11.85
C GLU A 289 -2.19 -16.17 -10.56
N PRO A 290 -3.38 -15.54 -10.41
CA PRO A 290 -4.24 -15.79 -9.27
C PRO A 290 -4.88 -17.19 -9.38
N GLU A 291 -4.91 -17.92 -8.25
CA GLU A 291 -5.42 -19.29 -8.17
C GLU A 291 -6.69 -19.39 -7.33
N ILE A 292 -6.92 -18.43 -6.43
CA ILE A 292 -8.03 -18.49 -5.47
C ILE A 292 -9.24 -17.77 -6.06
N ASP A 293 -10.32 -18.53 -6.26
CA ASP A 293 -11.57 -17.95 -6.76
C ASP A 293 -12.26 -17.08 -5.71
N ILE A 294 -13.19 -16.22 -6.18
CA ILE A 294 -13.85 -15.21 -5.34
C ILE A 294 -14.64 -15.85 -4.19
N THR A 295 -15.25 -17.00 -4.42
CA THR A 295 -16.11 -17.67 -3.42
C THR A 295 -15.27 -18.18 -2.27
N GLU A 296 -14.16 -18.86 -2.55
CA GLU A 296 -13.25 -19.35 -1.52
C GLU A 296 -12.57 -18.20 -0.77
N GLY A 297 -12.10 -17.15 -1.49
CA GLY A 297 -11.52 -15.97 -0.86
C GLY A 297 -12.49 -15.23 0.06
N LEU A 298 -13.75 -15.06 -0.39
CA LEU A 298 -14.80 -14.44 0.43
C LEU A 298 -15.14 -15.31 1.64
N ARG A 299 -15.25 -16.62 1.48
CA ARG A 299 -15.51 -17.55 2.58
C ARG A 299 -14.47 -17.40 3.70
N ARG A 300 -13.18 -17.35 3.36
CA ARG A 300 -12.10 -17.12 4.34
C ARG A 300 -12.19 -15.73 4.98
N THR A 301 -12.55 -14.71 4.22
CA THR A 301 -12.66 -13.34 4.70
C THR A 301 -13.86 -13.18 5.64
N VAL A 302 -15.02 -13.71 5.28
CA VAL A 302 -16.24 -13.73 6.13
C VAL A 302 -15.98 -14.47 7.43
N ALA A 303 -15.33 -15.65 7.38
CA ALA A 303 -14.97 -16.41 8.57
C ALA A 303 -14.02 -15.62 9.49
N TYR A 304 -13.04 -14.89 8.93
CA TYR A 304 -12.13 -14.04 9.70
C TYR A 304 -12.87 -12.91 10.41
N PHE A 305 -13.79 -12.22 9.74
CA PHE A 305 -14.57 -11.12 10.31
C PHE A 305 -15.60 -11.64 11.34
N GLY A 306 -16.29 -12.72 11.04
CA GLY A 306 -17.27 -13.33 11.94
C GLY A 306 -16.65 -13.87 13.25
N ALA A 307 -15.37 -14.26 13.23
CA ALA A 307 -14.64 -14.66 14.44
C ALA A 307 -14.22 -13.46 15.33
N ARG A 308 -14.49 -12.20 14.91
CA ARG A 308 -14.08 -10.96 15.60
C ARG A 308 -15.23 -9.95 15.67
N PRO A 309 -16.38 -10.32 16.25
CA PRO A 309 -17.57 -9.46 16.26
C PRO A 309 -17.34 -8.14 17.03
N ASP A 310 -16.45 -8.14 18.03
CA ASP A 310 -16.01 -6.98 18.78
C ASP A 310 -15.37 -5.89 17.90
N ARG A 311 -14.81 -6.26 16.76
CA ARG A 311 -14.19 -5.35 15.80
C ARG A 311 -15.14 -4.84 14.72
N LEU A 312 -16.32 -5.43 14.59
CA LEU A 312 -17.29 -5.04 13.56
C LEU A 312 -18.06 -3.77 13.92
N GLY A 313 -18.07 -3.31 15.16
CA GLY A 313 -18.75 -2.14 15.77
C GLY A 313 -19.58 -1.25 14.84
N THR A 314 -20.65 -0.66 15.29
CA THR A 314 -21.52 0.18 14.46
C THR A 314 -20.75 1.35 13.86
N SER A 315 -20.86 1.57 12.56
CA SER A 315 -20.17 2.59 11.74
C SER A 315 -20.15 4.02 12.31
N ALA A 316 -21.18 4.39 13.10
CA ALA A 316 -21.29 5.71 13.71
C ALA A 316 -20.36 5.94 14.91
N ALA A 317 -19.90 4.89 15.62
CA ALA A 317 -18.98 5.01 16.76
C ALA A 317 -17.51 5.09 16.30
N ALA A 318 -17.15 4.42 15.21
CA ALA A 318 -15.79 4.37 14.68
C ALA A 318 -15.30 5.73 14.13
N ILE A 319 -16.21 6.59 13.64
CA ILE A 319 -15.87 7.92 13.10
C ILE A 319 -15.59 8.95 14.22
N ARG A 320 -16.12 8.76 15.44
CA ARG A 320 -15.96 9.70 16.57
C ARG A 320 -14.91 9.29 17.60
N GLY A 321 -14.41 8.05 17.56
CA GLY A 321 -13.55 7.45 18.59
C GLY A 321 -12.06 7.40 18.25
N GLY A 322 -11.53 8.23 17.38
CA GLY A 322 -10.11 8.33 17.05
C GLY A 322 -9.23 8.95 18.15
N GLN A 323 -9.53 8.69 19.44
CA GLN A 323 -8.58 8.84 20.53
C GLN A 323 -8.11 7.43 20.90
N SER A 324 -6.86 7.14 20.56
CA SER A 324 -6.19 5.89 20.89
C SER A 324 -6.29 5.61 22.39
N GLU A 325 -6.97 4.55 22.77
CA GLU A 325 -6.61 3.87 24.01
C GLU A 325 -5.21 3.28 23.78
N THR A 326 -4.22 3.95 24.34
CA THR A 326 -2.86 3.46 24.43
C THR A 326 -2.85 2.19 25.28
N VAL A 327 -2.76 1.05 24.60
CA VAL A 327 -2.31 -0.18 25.26
C VAL A 327 -0.89 0.11 25.79
N PRO A 328 -0.60 -0.10 27.07
CA PRO A 328 0.72 0.23 27.61
C PRO A 328 1.80 -0.61 26.91
N LEU A 329 2.73 0.04 26.28
CA LEU A 329 3.91 -0.53 25.58
C LEU A 329 4.96 -1.04 26.58
N ALA A 330 4.57 -1.71 27.65
CA ALA A 330 5.43 -2.11 28.77
C ALA A 330 5.97 -3.53 28.61
N ALA A 331 6.41 -3.94 27.41
CA ALA A 331 7.16 -5.21 27.25
C ALA A 331 8.14 -5.21 26.07
N VAL A 332 8.58 -4.07 25.54
CA VAL A 332 9.65 -4.05 24.52
C VAL A 332 10.93 -3.58 25.20
N LYS A 333 11.90 -4.48 25.33
CA LYS A 333 13.24 -4.16 25.82
C LYS A 333 13.92 -3.23 24.80
N THR A 334 13.98 -1.94 25.13
CA THR A 334 14.75 -0.92 24.40
C THR A 334 16.22 -1.04 24.84
N THR A 335 17.10 -1.47 23.96
CA THR A 335 18.53 -1.20 24.06
C THR A 335 18.77 0.21 23.53
N ALA A 336 18.75 1.19 24.43
CA ALA A 336 19.12 2.56 24.13
C ALA A 336 20.64 2.68 24.04
N THR A 337 21.17 2.91 22.84
CA THR A 337 22.54 3.38 22.65
C THR A 337 22.51 4.91 22.66
N ALA A 338 23.35 5.50 23.53
CA ALA A 338 23.42 6.94 23.78
C ALA A 338 23.70 7.76 22.50
N GLN A 339 22.84 8.72 22.24
CA GLN A 339 23.05 9.75 21.21
C GLN A 339 24.10 10.74 21.67
N GLN A 340 25.24 10.81 20.96
CA GLN A 340 26.15 11.95 21.02
C GLN A 340 25.57 13.12 20.22
N ALA A 341 25.44 14.26 20.87
CA ALA A 341 24.97 15.51 20.27
C ALA A 341 25.96 16.03 19.22
N ILE A 342 25.45 16.33 18.02
CA ILE A 342 26.17 17.01 16.94
C ILE A 342 25.99 18.52 17.14
N PRO A 343 27.09 19.34 17.17
CA PRO A 343 26.99 20.79 17.32
C PRO A 343 26.53 21.48 16.03
N SER A 344 25.68 22.51 16.18
CA SER A 344 25.15 23.35 15.10
C SER A 344 26.27 24.16 14.43
N PRO A 345 26.26 24.35 13.10
CA PRO A 345 27.18 25.29 12.46
C PRO A 345 26.70 26.73 12.62
N SER A 346 27.59 27.56 13.18
CA SER A 346 27.49 29.02 13.32
C SER A 346 27.55 29.69 11.96
N ALA A 347 26.66 30.66 11.76
CA ALA A 347 26.63 31.53 10.60
C ALA A 347 27.85 32.48 10.59
N ALA A 348 28.56 32.51 9.48
CA ALA A 348 29.45 33.63 9.13
C ALA A 348 29.09 34.14 7.73
N VAL A 349 28.39 35.26 7.71
CA VAL A 349 28.16 36.08 6.52
C VAL A 349 29.24 37.14 6.51
N THR A 350 30.07 37.21 5.50
CA THR A 350 30.67 38.48 5.02
C THR A 350 31.25 38.30 3.60
N GLY A 351 30.97 39.26 2.73
CA GLY A 351 31.80 39.59 1.58
C GLY A 351 31.13 39.49 0.21
N VAL A 352 30.35 40.53 -0.12
CA VAL A 352 29.96 40.85 -1.50
C VAL A 352 31.18 41.45 -2.21
N ALA A 353 31.60 40.87 -3.32
CA ALA A 353 32.48 41.54 -4.29
C ALA A 353 31.79 41.51 -5.66
N SER A 354 31.47 42.69 -6.15
CA SER A 354 30.97 42.99 -7.48
C SER A 354 32.02 42.69 -8.55
N ALA A 355 31.67 41.95 -9.58
CA ALA A 355 32.43 41.85 -10.81
C ALA A 355 31.53 42.13 -12.01
N THR A 356 31.95 43.12 -12.76
CA THR A 356 31.38 43.71 -13.98
C THR A 356 31.34 42.72 -15.14
N SER A 357 30.24 42.78 -15.89
CA SER A 357 30.06 42.10 -17.18
C SER A 357 30.93 42.71 -18.28
N PRO A 358 31.46 41.89 -19.21
CA PRO A 358 31.83 42.39 -20.55
C PRO A 358 30.78 42.03 -21.58
N GLY A 359 30.55 42.99 -22.48
CA GLY A 359 29.50 42.99 -23.50
C GLY A 359 29.70 41.98 -24.62
N LEU A 360 28.57 41.67 -25.25
CA LEU A 360 28.43 40.94 -26.51
C LEU A 360 28.83 41.80 -27.72
N PRO A 361 29.50 41.26 -28.73
CA PRO A 361 29.57 41.91 -30.06
C PRO A 361 28.42 41.47 -30.95
N ALA A 362 27.79 42.43 -31.59
CA ALA A 362 26.91 42.26 -32.71
C ALA A 362 27.68 41.76 -33.93
N SER A 363 27.15 40.80 -34.68
CA SER A 363 27.60 40.51 -36.06
C SER A 363 26.42 40.42 -36.99
N ALA A 364 26.54 41.17 -38.06
CA ALA A 364 25.80 41.12 -39.27
C ALA A 364 26.22 39.89 -40.13
N GLY A 365 25.31 39.44 -40.95
CA GLY A 365 25.55 38.46 -42.01
C GLY A 365 24.38 37.48 -42.17
#